data_c2857c2386e180558df40295896c8261
#
_entry.id   c2857c2386e180558df40295896c8261
#
_cell.length_a   1.000
_cell.length_b   1.000
_cell.length_c   1.000
_cell.angle_alpha   90.00
_cell.angle_beta   90.00
_cell.angle_gamma   90.00
#
_symmetry.space_group_name_H-M   'P 1'
#
loop_
_entity.id
_entity.type
_entity.pdbx_description
1 polymer ?
#
loop_
_entity_poly.entity_id
_entity_poly.type
_entity_poly.pdbx_seq_one_letter_code
_entity_poly.pdbx_strand_id
1 'polypeptide(L)'
;MLLAVGAGYAFNLSMKRTVLKREIPVRETISGDLTATERTGKIVRLSELRGKVVVAAYVYTVCPHGCAAVVGEMQKLFQRHGSRPDFHLVSLAVLPDHDSKEFLSAYAEGLGVKPTDPWWFLTGNQAEIWNYMDTQLRLTPAVPIPPEARLNPLDTHEHDLRVVLIDRSGRLRGYYSVFHPQEEIAKLMQENLEADTLALLDSPDA
;
A
#
# COMPACT_ATOMS: atom_id res chain seq x y z
N MET A 1 -14.43 -33.49 -37.45
CA MET A 1 -15.04 -32.72 -36.38
C MET A 1 -14.08 -32.50 -35.14
N LEU A 2 -13.25 -33.44 -34.78
CA LEU A 2 -12.30 -33.29 -33.64
C LEU A 2 -11.20 -32.22 -33.83
N LEU A 3 -10.71 -31.97 -35.04
CA LEU A 3 -9.69 -30.97 -35.32
C LEU A 3 -10.17 -29.52 -35.16
N ALA A 4 -11.46 -29.22 -35.40
CA ALA A 4 -12.02 -27.89 -35.24
C ALA A 4 -12.21 -27.51 -33.75
N VAL A 5 -12.50 -28.50 -32.88
CA VAL A 5 -12.64 -28.28 -31.44
C VAL A 5 -11.28 -28.01 -30.80
N GLY A 6 -10.23 -28.71 -31.22
CA GLY A 6 -8.85 -28.50 -30.75
C GLY A 6 -8.29 -27.12 -31.12
N ALA A 7 -8.55 -26.64 -32.36
CA ALA A 7 -8.13 -25.33 -32.82
C ALA A 7 -8.86 -24.19 -32.06
N GLY A 8 -10.16 -24.34 -31.80
CA GLY A 8 -10.94 -23.38 -31.00
C GLY A 8 -10.48 -23.31 -29.54
N TYR A 9 -10.11 -24.45 -28.96
CA TYR A 9 -9.60 -24.50 -27.58
C TYR A 9 -8.18 -23.89 -27.47
N ALA A 10 -7.29 -24.19 -28.42
CA ALA A 10 -5.95 -23.60 -28.50
C ALA A 10 -6.00 -22.09 -28.76
N PHE A 11 -6.93 -21.63 -29.61
CA PHE A 11 -7.18 -20.22 -29.85
C PHE A 11 -7.71 -19.50 -28.61
N ASN A 12 -8.65 -20.12 -27.87
CA ASN A 12 -9.20 -19.57 -26.62
C ASN A 12 -8.14 -19.53 -25.51
N LEU A 13 -7.26 -20.54 -25.42
CA LEU A 13 -6.09 -20.53 -24.53
C LEU A 13 -5.06 -19.48 -24.94
N SER A 14 -4.83 -19.29 -26.24
CA SER A 14 -3.95 -18.23 -26.75
C SER A 14 -4.52 -16.85 -26.51
N MET A 15 -5.82 -16.66 -26.73
CA MET A 15 -6.53 -15.40 -26.40
C MET A 15 -6.52 -15.11 -24.89
N LYS A 16 -6.66 -16.12 -24.03
CA LYS A 16 -6.50 -15.94 -22.56
C LYS A 16 -5.05 -15.63 -22.15
N ARG A 17 -4.05 -16.05 -22.93
CA ARG A 17 -2.64 -15.66 -22.73
C ARG A 17 -2.31 -14.28 -23.30
N THR A 18 -3.10 -13.78 -24.24
CA THR A 18 -3.04 -12.41 -24.74
C THR A 18 -4.02 -11.50 -23.97
N VAL A 19 -4.26 -11.78 -22.70
CA VAL A 19 -4.71 -10.71 -21.78
C VAL A 19 -3.64 -9.63 -21.92
N LEU A 20 -4.03 -8.54 -22.56
CA LEU A 20 -3.22 -7.36 -22.80
C LEU A 20 -2.36 -7.12 -21.54
N LYS A 21 -1.04 -7.23 -21.70
CA LYS A 21 -0.10 -6.98 -20.60
C LYS A 21 -0.44 -5.58 -20.11
N ARG A 22 -1.07 -5.47 -18.94
CA ARG A 22 -1.51 -4.18 -18.40
C ARG A 22 -0.27 -3.33 -18.19
N GLU A 23 -0.07 -2.35 -19.08
CA GLU A 23 1.03 -1.41 -18.95
C GLU A 23 0.71 -0.41 -17.85
N ILE A 24 1.44 -0.53 -16.75
CA ILE A 24 1.32 0.38 -15.62
C ILE A 24 2.39 1.46 -15.79
N PRO A 25 2.02 2.72 -15.99
CA PRO A 25 2.99 3.78 -16.25
C PRO A 25 3.90 4.01 -15.04
N VAL A 26 5.16 4.35 -15.29
CA VAL A 26 6.03 4.91 -14.26
C VAL A 26 5.59 6.36 -14.03
N ARG A 27 5.21 6.68 -12.80
CA ARG A 27 4.82 8.04 -12.39
C ARG A 27 6.02 8.84 -11.96
N GLU A 28 6.87 8.24 -11.13
CA GLU A 28 8.06 8.87 -10.58
C GLU A 28 9.07 7.81 -10.10
N THR A 29 10.32 8.20 -9.90
CA THR A 29 11.36 7.35 -9.30
C THR A 29 11.67 7.86 -7.90
N ILE A 30 11.57 6.98 -6.92
CA ILE A 30 11.94 7.28 -5.54
C ILE A 30 13.47 7.35 -5.45
N SER A 31 13.99 8.54 -5.15
CA SER A 31 15.43 8.81 -5.06
C SER A 31 15.94 8.91 -3.62
N GLY A 32 15.04 9.23 -2.67
CA GLY A 32 15.36 9.30 -1.25
C GLY A 32 15.10 7.97 -0.54
N ASP A 33 15.57 7.88 0.69
CA ASP A 33 15.35 6.74 1.57
C ASP A 33 14.73 7.22 2.90
N LEU A 34 14.06 6.34 3.60
CA LEU A 34 13.55 6.59 4.95
C LEU A 34 14.09 5.52 5.89
N THR A 35 14.71 5.95 6.98
CA THR A 35 15.03 5.09 8.12
C THR A 35 13.96 5.26 9.18
N ALA A 36 13.35 4.17 9.61
CA ALA A 36 12.25 4.19 10.58
C ALA A 36 12.35 3.01 11.55
N THR A 37 11.59 3.08 12.64
CA THR A 37 11.44 1.98 13.60
C THR A 37 10.23 1.15 13.20
N GLU A 38 10.46 -0.12 12.89
CA GLU A 38 9.41 -1.10 12.67
C GLU A 38 8.80 -1.51 14.04
N ARG A 39 7.52 -1.88 14.07
CA ARG A 39 6.77 -2.21 15.31
C ARG A 39 7.46 -3.23 16.22
N THR A 40 8.36 -4.08 15.69
CA THR A 40 9.17 -5.03 16.49
C THR A 40 10.34 -4.34 17.21
N GLY A 41 10.57 -3.05 16.95
CA GLY A 41 11.71 -2.28 17.45
C GLY A 41 12.94 -2.35 16.53
N LYS A 42 12.88 -3.10 15.43
CA LYS A 42 13.96 -3.12 14.44
C LYS A 42 14.02 -1.77 13.70
N ILE A 43 15.21 -1.23 13.55
CA ILE A 43 15.44 -0.11 12.63
C ILE A 43 15.54 -0.69 11.22
N VAL A 44 14.75 -0.15 10.32
CA VAL A 44 14.66 -0.57 8.92
C VAL A 44 14.81 0.61 7.98
N ARG A 45 15.21 0.34 6.75
CA ARG A 45 15.29 1.32 5.67
C ARG A 45 14.37 0.88 4.54
N LEU A 46 13.62 1.80 3.94
CA LEU A 46 12.72 1.45 2.84
C LEU A 46 13.47 0.94 1.61
N SER A 47 14.72 1.34 1.42
CA SER A 47 15.60 0.77 0.39
C SER A 47 15.86 -0.75 0.53
N GLU A 48 15.68 -1.34 1.72
CA GLU A 48 15.76 -2.79 1.93
C GLU A 48 14.66 -3.56 1.17
N LEU A 49 13.61 -2.86 0.76
CA LEU A 49 12.50 -3.45 -0.02
C LEU A 49 12.73 -3.43 -1.53
N ARG A 50 13.89 -2.98 -2.01
CA ARG A 50 14.26 -3.12 -3.43
C ARG A 50 14.20 -4.59 -3.85
N GLY A 51 13.71 -4.84 -5.05
CA GLY A 51 13.44 -6.19 -5.52
C GLY A 51 12.04 -6.72 -5.18
N LYS A 52 11.25 -5.95 -4.41
CA LYS A 52 9.86 -6.29 -4.07
C LYS A 52 8.87 -5.30 -4.69
N VAL A 53 7.68 -5.79 -5.01
CA VAL A 53 6.51 -4.96 -5.24
C VAL A 53 5.99 -4.51 -3.87
N VAL A 54 5.91 -3.20 -3.68
CA VAL A 54 5.53 -2.61 -2.39
C VAL A 54 4.24 -1.82 -2.52
N VAL A 55 3.33 -2.04 -1.58
CA VAL A 55 2.14 -1.21 -1.40
C VAL A 55 2.28 -0.43 -0.10
N ALA A 56 2.19 0.88 -0.17
CA ALA A 56 2.40 1.76 0.99
C ALA A 56 1.23 2.73 1.20
N ALA A 57 0.94 3.04 2.47
CA ALA A 57 -0.04 4.03 2.86
C ALA A 57 0.29 4.61 4.24
N TYR A 58 -0.34 5.73 4.58
CA TYR A 58 -0.37 6.18 5.97
C TYR A 58 -1.18 5.22 6.84
N VAL A 59 -0.81 5.11 8.10
CA VAL A 59 -1.63 4.57 9.18
C VAL A 59 -1.81 5.62 10.27
N TYR A 60 -3.05 5.80 10.69
CA TYR A 60 -3.44 6.63 11.82
C TYR A 60 -4.51 5.85 12.58
N THR A 61 -4.10 5.18 13.64
CA THR A 61 -4.91 4.11 14.26
C THR A 61 -6.19 4.60 14.91
N VAL A 62 -6.27 5.89 15.21
CA VAL A 62 -7.45 6.56 15.82
C VAL A 62 -8.22 7.44 14.83
N CYS A 63 -7.88 7.39 13.53
CA CYS A 63 -8.54 8.19 12.50
C CYS A 63 -10.01 7.76 12.32
N PRO A 64 -10.99 8.67 12.46
CA PRO A 64 -12.40 8.35 12.24
C PRO A 64 -12.84 8.47 10.78
N HIS A 65 -11.97 8.95 9.86
CA HIS A 65 -12.38 9.37 8.51
C HIS A 65 -12.31 8.26 7.46
N GLY A 66 -11.35 7.35 7.52
CA GLY A 66 -11.23 6.35 6.44
C GLY A 66 -10.01 5.43 6.53
N CYS A 67 -9.11 5.64 7.49
CA CYS A 67 -7.93 4.79 7.66
C CYS A 67 -8.27 3.31 7.83
N ALA A 68 -9.34 3.00 8.54
CA ALA A 68 -9.78 1.61 8.71
C ALA A 68 -10.12 0.95 7.36
N ALA A 69 -10.70 1.69 6.41
CA ALA A 69 -10.99 1.17 5.07
C ALA A 69 -9.69 0.96 4.26
N VAL A 70 -8.73 1.89 4.37
CA VAL A 70 -7.40 1.76 3.73
C VAL A 70 -6.67 0.53 4.27
N VAL A 71 -6.61 0.38 5.59
CA VAL A 71 -5.98 -0.79 6.23
C VAL A 71 -6.71 -2.09 5.88
N GLY A 72 -8.04 -2.06 5.80
CA GLY A 72 -8.84 -3.21 5.38
C GLY A 72 -8.52 -3.64 3.94
N GLU A 73 -8.27 -2.70 3.03
CA GLU A 73 -7.85 -3.03 1.67
C GLU A 73 -6.43 -3.60 1.62
N MET A 74 -5.49 -3.02 2.39
CA MET A 74 -4.16 -3.58 2.55
C MET A 74 -4.20 -4.99 3.15
N GLN A 75 -5.12 -5.27 4.07
CA GLN A 75 -5.32 -6.62 4.64
C GLN A 75 -5.79 -7.62 3.59
N LYS A 76 -6.66 -7.22 2.65
CA LYS A 76 -7.05 -8.08 1.52
C LYS A 76 -5.86 -8.41 0.62
N LEU A 77 -5.02 -7.42 0.31
CA LEU A 77 -3.77 -7.64 -0.45
C LEU A 77 -2.82 -8.57 0.30
N PHE A 78 -2.68 -8.38 1.61
CA PHE A 78 -1.88 -9.27 2.46
C PHE A 78 -2.37 -10.72 2.40
N GLN A 79 -3.68 -10.94 2.52
CA GLN A 79 -4.28 -12.29 2.45
C GLN A 79 -4.04 -12.97 1.09
N ARG A 80 -4.00 -12.20 0.00
CA ARG A 80 -3.81 -12.73 -1.35
C ARG A 80 -2.35 -12.92 -1.73
N HIS A 81 -1.48 -12.00 -1.35
CA HIS A 81 -0.11 -11.93 -1.83
C HIS A 81 0.96 -12.05 -0.75
N GLY A 82 0.60 -12.05 0.54
CA GLY A 82 1.55 -12.06 1.66
C GLY A 82 2.44 -13.32 1.73
N SER A 83 2.09 -14.40 1.04
CA SER A 83 2.96 -15.58 0.91
C SER A 83 4.05 -15.43 -0.16
N ARG A 84 3.99 -14.40 -1.00
CA ARG A 84 4.97 -14.16 -2.07
C ARG A 84 6.23 -13.48 -1.48
N PRO A 85 7.43 -13.99 -1.78
CA PRO A 85 8.67 -13.41 -1.27
C PRO A 85 9.00 -12.03 -1.87
N ASP A 86 8.42 -11.72 -3.03
CA ASP A 86 8.61 -10.50 -3.81
C ASP A 86 7.50 -9.44 -3.58
N PHE A 87 6.67 -9.62 -2.54
CA PHE A 87 5.61 -8.67 -2.14
C PHE A 87 5.87 -8.13 -0.73
N HIS A 88 5.53 -6.86 -0.49
CA HIS A 88 5.60 -6.25 0.84
C HIS A 88 4.60 -5.11 1.03
N LEU A 89 4.08 -4.96 2.24
CA LEU A 89 3.23 -3.86 2.64
C LEU A 89 3.95 -2.94 3.63
N VAL A 90 3.68 -1.64 3.53
CA VAL A 90 4.24 -0.64 4.44
C VAL A 90 3.14 0.32 4.90
N SER A 91 2.95 0.40 6.21
CA SER A 91 2.09 1.38 6.87
C SER A 91 2.96 2.36 7.67
N LEU A 92 2.89 3.66 7.34
CA LEU A 92 3.68 4.71 7.98
C LEU A 92 2.81 5.55 8.90
N ALA A 93 3.21 5.67 10.17
CA ALA A 93 2.44 6.39 11.17
C ALA A 93 2.32 7.89 10.83
N VAL A 94 1.09 8.41 10.87
CA VAL A 94 0.82 9.86 10.76
C VAL A 94 1.32 10.57 12.01
N LEU A 95 1.03 10.01 13.19
CA LEU A 95 1.41 10.56 14.48
C LEU A 95 2.26 9.55 15.27
N PRO A 96 3.58 9.50 15.06
CA PRO A 96 4.47 8.57 15.73
C PRO A 96 4.45 8.64 17.26
N ASP A 97 4.16 9.82 17.84
CA ASP A 97 4.03 9.99 19.29
C ASP A 97 2.82 9.22 19.85
N HIS A 98 1.74 9.10 19.09
CA HIS A 98 0.57 8.29 19.43
C HIS A 98 0.76 6.84 18.96
N ASP A 99 1.11 6.67 17.70
CA ASP A 99 1.29 5.37 17.06
C ASP A 99 2.72 4.85 17.33
N SER A 100 3.03 4.64 18.63
CA SER A 100 4.31 4.07 19.06
C SER A 100 4.49 2.64 18.54
N LYS A 101 5.72 2.12 18.60
CA LYS A 101 5.99 0.73 18.16
C LYS A 101 5.17 -0.29 18.95
N GLU A 102 4.94 -0.07 20.26
CA GLU A 102 4.12 -0.93 21.11
C GLU A 102 2.67 -0.91 20.67
N PHE A 103 2.15 0.30 20.38
CA PHE A 103 0.77 0.47 19.90
C PHE A 103 0.58 -0.16 18.52
N LEU A 104 1.49 0.09 17.59
CA LEU A 104 1.48 -0.51 16.26
C LEU A 104 1.64 -2.04 16.29
N SER A 105 2.40 -2.58 17.26
CA SER A 105 2.51 -4.03 17.46
C SER A 105 1.16 -4.65 17.85
N ALA A 106 0.48 -4.07 18.85
CA ALA A 106 -0.85 -4.53 19.27
C ALA A 106 -1.90 -4.35 18.15
N TYR A 107 -1.83 -3.24 17.41
CA TYR A 107 -2.71 -2.99 16.27
C TYR A 107 -2.54 -4.05 15.17
N ALA A 108 -1.30 -4.35 14.79
CA ALA A 108 -1.00 -5.38 13.79
C ALA A 108 -1.41 -6.79 14.24
N GLU A 109 -1.24 -7.10 15.53
CA GLU A 109 -1.71 -8.36 16.12
C GLU A 109 -3.24 -8.47 16.01
N GLY A 110 -3.97 -7.38 16.27
CA GLY A 110 -5.43 -7.31 16.07
C GLY A 110 -5.88 -7.54 14.63
N LEU A 111 -5.02 -7.23 13.65
CA LEU A 111 -5.22 -7.55 12.23
C LEU A 111 -4.81 -8.98 11.84
N GLY A 112 -4.25 -9.76 12.77
CA GLY A 112 -3.73 -11.10 12.53
C GLY A 112 -2.36 -11.12 11.82
N VAL A 113 -1.62 -10.00 11.85
CA VAL A 113 -0.32 -9.85 11.18
C VAL A 113 0.80 -10.17 12.16
N LYS A 114 1.57 -11.23 11.87
CA LYS A 114 2.69 -11.67 12.70
C LYS A 114 3.93 -10.80 12.50
N PRO A 115 4.89 -10.77 13.45
CA PRO A 115 6.15 -10.02 13.31
C PRO A 115 7.01 -10.39 12.09
N THR A 116 6.86 -11.62 11.60
CA THR A 116 7.61 -12.14 10.45
C THR A 116 6.91 -11.94 9.11
N ASP A 117 5.68 -11.46 9.11
CA ASP A 117 4.90 -11.27 7.88
C ASP A 117 5.40 -10.07 7.07
N PRO A 118 5.22 -10.06 5.75
CA PRO A 118 5.69 -9.00 4.87
C PRO A 118 4.81 -7.74 4.95
N TRP A 119 4.58 -7.26 6.15
CA TRP A 119 3.86 -6.01 6.39
C TRP A 119 4.52 -5.24 7.53
N TRP A 120 5.25 -4.18 7.18
CA TRP A 120 5.86 -3.28 8.14
C TRP A 120 4.87 -2.21 8.60
N PHE A 121 4.85 -1.96 9.90
CA PHE A 121 4.21 -0.81 10.52
C PHE A 121 5.30 0.05 11.11
N LEU A 122 5.50 1.23 10.53
CA LEU A 122 6.64 2.08 10.77
C LEU A 122 6.26 3.31 11.57
N THR A 123 7.07 3.60 12.58
CA THR A 123 7.03 4.80 13.41
C THR A 123 8.42 5.41 13.51
N GLY A 124 8.56 6.61 14.10
CA GLY A 124 9.86 7.25 14.26
C GLY A 124 9.77 8.77 14.25
N ASN A 125 10.72 9.44 13.59
CA ASN A 125 10.70 10.88 13.48
C ASN A 125 9.56 11.34 12.54
N GLN A 126 8.59 12.07 13.11
CA GLN A 126 7.42 12.53 12.37
C GLN A 126 7.77 13.40 11.16
N ALA A 127 8.71 14.32 11.33
CA ALA A 127 9.08 15.23 10.24
C ALA A 127 9.76 14.48 9.09
N GLU A 128 10.57 13.46 9.39
CA GLU A 128 11.21 12.62 8.36
C GLU A 128 10.17 11.76 7.63
N ILE A 129 9.23 11.14 8.35
CA ILE A 129 8.14 10.36 7.77
C ILE A 129 7.29 11.25 6.86
N TRP A 130 6.84 12.40 7.34
CA TRP A 130 6.00 13.30 6.57
C TRP A 130 6.73 13.85 5.33
N ASN A 131 8.01 14.25 5.49
CA ASN A 131 8.82 14.70 4.36
C ASN A 131 8.99 13.59 3.31
N TYR A 132 9.20 12.34 3.73
CA TYR A 132 9.31 11.21 2.80
C TYR A 132 7.99 10.96 2.06
N MET A 133 6.88 10.95 2.78
CA MET A 133 5.55 10.74 2.20
C MET A 133 5.19 11.83 1.18
N ASP A 134 5.53 13.10 1.46
CA ASP A 134 5.32 14.22 0.55
C ASP A 134 6.29 14.18 -0.64
N THR A 135 7.61 14.20 -0.35
CA THR A 135 8.62 14.43 -1.39
C THR A 135 8.92 13.19 -2.23
N GLN A 136 8.83 12.00 -1.67
CA GLN A 136 9.17 10.74 -2.35
C GLN A 136 7.92 9.99 -2.82
N LEU A 137 6.86 9.94 -2.02
CA LEU A 137 5.63 9.25 -2.37
C LEU A 137 4.54 10.16 -2.92
N ARG A 138 4.74 11.48 -2.94
CA ARG A 138 3.80 12.50 -3.45
C ARG A 138 2.39 12.36 -2.88
N LEU A 139 2.32 12.02 -1.61
CA LEU A 139 1.09 12.06 -0.84
C LEU A 139 0.94 13.43 -0.19
N THR A 140 -0.28 13.91 -0.08
CA THR A 140 -0.56 15.20 0.56
C THR A 140 -0.05 15.18 2.01
N PRO A 141 0.71 16.19 2.45
CA PRO A 141 1.17 16.29 3.82
C PRO A 141 0.02 16.29 4.81
N ALA A 142 0.26 15.72 5.99
CA ALA A 142 -0.72 15.80 7.06
C ALA A 142 -0.84 17.24 7.57
N VAL A 143 -2.07 17.70 7.81
CA VAL A 143 -2.37 19.05 8.29
C VAL A 143 -3.19 19.01 9.57
N PRO A 144 -2.96 19.92 10.53
CA PRO A 144 -3.75 19.97 11.76
C PRO A 144 -5.24 20.26 11.50
N ILE A 145 -6.13 19.53 12.18
CA ILE A 145 -7.57 19.82 12.22
C ILE A 145 -7.83 20.76 13.37
N PRO A 146 -8.50 21.92 13.12
CA PRO A 146 -8.91 22.82 14.19
C PRO A 146 -9.75 22.09 15.25
N PRO A 147 -9.59 22.40 16.55
CA PRO A 147 -10.26 21.66 17.63
C PRO A 147 -11.77 21.53 17.47
N GLU A 148 -12.41 22.58 16.94
CA GLU A 148 -13.87 22.64 16.69
C GLU A 148 -14.35 21.77 15.52
N ALA A 149 -13.43 21.34 14.65
CA ALA A 149 -13.74 20.49 13.50
C ALA A 149 -13.44 19.00 13.73
N ARG A 150 -12.82 18.67 14.89
CA ARG A 150 -12.45 17.28 15.23
C ARG A 150 -13.66 16.44 15.58
N LEU A 151 -13.73 15.24 15.06
CA LEU A 151 -14.78 14.27 15.39
C LEU A 151 -14.58 13.63 16.78
N ASN A 152 -13.34 13.61 17.26
CA ASN A 152 -12.98 13.18 18.62
C ASN A 152 -11.66 13.87 19.06
N PRO A 153 -11.27 13.85 20.33
CA PRO A 153 -10.06 14.52 20.82
C PRO A 153 -8.75 14.05 20.18
N LEU A 154 -8.70 12.83 19.65
CA LEU A 154 -7.52 12.24 19.01
C LEU A 154 -7.49 12.49 17.52
N ASP A 155 -8.57 13.00 16.92
CA ASP A 155 -8.69 13.38 15.52
C ASP A 155 -7.97 14.70 15.25
N THR A 156 -6.66 14.69 15.34
CA THR A 156 -5.86 15.93 15.34
C THR A 156 -5.32 16.33 13.97
N HIS A 157 -5.29 15.41 13.00
CA HIS A 157 -4.72 15.66 11.68
C HIS A 157 -5.54 15.01 10.57
N GLU A 158 -5.78 15.79 9.52
CA GLU A 158 -6.18 15.28 8.21
C GLU A 158 -4.93 14.82 7.45
N HIS A 159 -5.04 13.72 6.71
CA HIS A 159 -3.93 13.16 5.94
C HIS A 159 -4.43 12.47 4.68
N ASP A 160 -3.51 12.19 3.75
CA ASP A 160 -3.82 11.48 2.52
C ASP A 160 -4.28 10.03 2.79
N LEU A 161 -5.37 9.63 2.17
CA LEU A 161 -5.94 8.27 2.28
C LEU A 161 -5.63 7.40 1.04
N ARG A 162 -4.84 7.93 0.10
CA ARG A 162 -4.43 7.14 -1.06
C ARG A 162 -3.41 6.08 -0.68
N VAL A 163 -3.52 4.96 -1.37
CA VAL A 163 -2.52 3.89 -1.37
C VAL A 163 -1.59 4.09 -2.55
N VAL A 164 -0.30 3.87 -2.38
CA VAL A 164 0.70 3.93 -3.45
C VAL A 164 1.22 2.54 -3.78
N LEU A 165 1.45 2.30 -5.07
CA LEU A 165 2.06 1.08 -5.60
C LEU A 165 3.44 1.40 -6.14
N ILE A 166 4.44 0.61 -5.71
CA ILE A 166 5.86 0.78 -6.02
C ILE A 166 6.39 -0.52 -6.61
N ASP A 167 7.13 -0.44 -7.70
CA ASP A 167 7.71 -1.62 -8.33
C ASP A 167 9.05 -2.04 -7.69
N ARG A 168 9.61 -3.16 -8.15
CA ARG A 168 10.87 -3.73 -7.64
C ARG A 168 12.06 -2.80 -7.79
N SER A 169 12.04 -1.91 -8.78
CA SER A 169 13.07 -0.89 -9.00
C SER A 169 12.88 0.36 -8.13
N GLY A 170 11.80 0.41 -7.32
CA GLY A 170 11.45 1.55 -6.48
C GLY A 170 10.89 2.72 -7.28
N ARG A 171 10.14 2.46 -8.33
CA ARG A 171 9.42 3.46 -9.11
C ARG A 171 7.95 3.46 -8.71
N LEU A 172 7.41 4.63 -8.48
CA LEU A 172 5.97 4.84 -8.27
C LEU A 172 5.20 4.49 -9.54
N ARG A 173 4.20 3.63 -9.40
CA ARG A 173 3.40 3.13 -10.51
C ARG A 173 1.95 3.62 -10.44
N GLY A 174 1.40 3.88 -9.26
CA GLY A 174 0.02 4.34 -9.12
C GLY A 174 -0.33 4.88 -7.75
N TYR A 175 -1.45 5.64 -7.73
CA TYR A 175 -2.13 6.15 -6.55
C TYR A 175 -3.58 5.68 -6.61
N TYR A 176 -4.09 5.14 -5.51
CA TYR A 176 -5.41 4.54 -5.47
C TYR A 176 -6.22 5.08 -4.29
N SER A 177 -7.30 5.78 -4.59
CA SER A 177 -8.27 6.26 -3.59
C SER A 177 -9.21 5.11 -3.22
N VAL A 178 -8.69 4.12 -2.49
CA VAL A 178 -9.43 2.91 -2.08
C VAL A 178 -10.59 3.20 -1.11
N PHE A 179 -10.55 4.38 -0.49
CA PHE A 179 -11.65 5.01 0.23
C PHE A 179 -12.05 6.29 -0.50
N HIS A 180 -13.32 6.38 -0.91
CA HIS A 180 -13.88 7.51 -1.63
C HIS A 180 -15.37 7.66 -1.27
N PRO A 181 -15.91 8.91 -1.17
CA PRO A 181 -17.33 9.12 -0.87
C PRO A 181 -18.30 8.46 -1.86
N GLN A 182 -17.89 8.31 -3.11
CA GLN A 182 -18.62 7.56 -4.13
C GLN A 182 -18.12 6.11 -4.13
N GLU A 183 -18.99 5.19 -3.74
CA GLU A 183 -18.64 3.77 -3.55
C GLU A 183 -18.13 3.11 -4.84
N GLU A 184 -18.71 3.47 -5.99
CA GLU A 184 -18.30 2.94 -7.30
C GLU A 184 -16.86 3.33 -7.63
N ILE A 185 -16.42 4.55 -7.25
CA ILE A 185 -15.04 5.01 -7.44
C ILE A 185 -14.11 4.24 -6.49
N ALA A 186 -14.49 4.11 -5.22
CA ALA A 186 -13.71 3.33 -4.26
C ALA A 186 -13.51 1.89 -4.76
N LYS A 187 -14.58 1.22 -5.19
CA LYS A 187 -14.53 -0.14 -5.72
C LYS A 187 -13.64 -0.24 -6.97
N LEU A 188 -13.79 0.69 -7.92
CA LEU A 188 -12.93 0.72 -9.12
C LEU A 188 -11.45 0.88 -8.75
N MET A 189 -11.13 1.73 -7.77
CA MET A 189 -9.74 1.94 -7.32
C MET A 189 -9.18 0.72 -6.59
N GLN A 190 -10.00 0.01 -5.80
CA GLN A 190 -9.62 -1.25 -5.16
C GLN A 190 -9.33 -2.34 -6.21
N GLU A 191 -10.20 -2.50 -7.20
CA GLU A 191 -10.02 -3.44 -8.31
C GLU A 191 -8.76 -3.10 -9.15
N ASN A 192 -8.51 -1.81 -9.41
CA ASN A 192 -7.32 -1.36 -10.12
C ASN A 192 -6.05 -1.61 -9.30
N LEU A 193 -6.03 -1.33 -8.01
CA LEU A 193 -4.88 -1.60 -7.14
C LEU A 193 -4.52 -3.09 -7.15
N GLU A 194 -5.51 -3.96 -7.01
CA GLU A 194 -5.31 -5.42 -7.07
C GLU A 194 -4.75 -5.87 -8.42
N ALA A 195 -5.37 -5.41 -9.52
CA ALA A 195 -4.97 -5.80 -10.87
C ALA A 195 -3.55 -5.29 -11.21
N ASP A 196 -3.21 -4.07 -10.80
CA ASP A 196 -1.88 -3.48 -11.03
C ASP A 196 -0.82 -4.15 -10.15
N THR A 197 -1.15 -4.47 -8.90
CA THR A 197 -0.26 -5.23 -8.01
C THR A 197 0.05 -6.60 -8.61
N LEU A 198 -0.96 -7.34 -9.04
CA LEU A 198 -0.79 -8.64 -9.68
C LEU A 198 0.04 -8.54 -10.97
N ALA A 199 -0.22 -7.55 -11.81
CA ALA A 199 0.51 -7.34 -13.05
C ALA A 199 2.01 -7.07 -12.81
N LEU A 200 2.37 -6.32 -11.75
CA LEU A 200 3.77 -6.11 -11.36
C LEU A 200 4.38 -7.39 -10.79
N LEU A 201 3.64 -8.14 -9.98
CA LEU A 201 4.10 -9.39 -9.40
C LEU A 201 4.37 -10.47 -10.46
N ASP A 202 3.58 -10.49 -11.54
CA ASP A 202 3.72 -11.47 -12.63
C ASP A 202 4.70 -11.01 -13.73
N SER A 203 5.23 -9.78 -13.62
CA SER A 203 6.21 -9.21 -14.57
C SER A 203 7.60 -9.26 -13.96
N PRO A 204 8.52 -10.11 -14.43
CA PRO A 204 9.86 -10.25 -13.85
C PRO A 204 10.71 -8.98 -13.93
N ASP A 205 10.42 -8.09 -14.90
CA ASP A 205 11.18 -6.87 -15.20
C ASP A 205 10.50 -5.58 -14.67
N ALA A 206 9.49 -5.69 -13.81
CA ALA A 206 8.75 -4.55 -13.28
C ALA A 206 9.42 -3.95 -12.05
#